data_2be54f6480bd22544be989973b91ed70
#
_entry.id   2be54f6480bd22544be989973b91ed70
#
_cell.length_a   1.000
_cell.length_b   1.000
_cell.length_c   1.000
_cell.angle_alpha   90.00
_cell.angle_beta   90.00
_cell.angle_gamma   90.00
#
_symmetry.space_group_name_H-M   'P 1'
#
loop_
_entity.id
_entity.type
_entity.pdbx_description
1 polymer ?
#
loop_
_entity_poly.entity_id
_entity_poly.type
_entity_poly.pdbx_seq_one_letter_code
_entity_poly.pdbx_strand_id
1 'polypeptide(L)'
;KIWEFYFVFSNILPIEIFLELKKGLREEFSKTGNQAVFEIKALSQEFSNELLQAYYKEAFSEGPCASQGFKSLYQNLQVRAEGNQLFIEGSEVIDKEHFKKNHLPNLTKQLEKFGFPAFVCQIEKNDALTQEQEEAFHTENEQIVQAANEEALRAMEQLEQMTPPPVEEKPAFDFQAKKAAAKPKLDK
;
A
#
# COMPACT_ATOMS: atom_id res chain seq x y z
N LYS A 1 6.83 -22.31 13.09
CA LYS A 1 7.75 -22.92 12.11
C LYS A 1 7.32 -22.51 10.71
N ILE A 2 8.27 -22.40 9.79
CA ILE A 2 8.02 -22.14 8.37
C ILE A 2 8.23 -23.44 7.62
N TRP A 3 7.27 -23.83 6.80
CA TRP A 3 7.36 -24.96 5.89
C TRP A 3 7.49 -24.43 4.46
N GLU A 4 8.47 -24.93 3.75
CA GLU A 4 8.75 -24.56 2.36
C GLU A 4 8.34 -25.71 1.45
N PHE A 5 7.52 -25.43 0.46
CA PHE A 5 7.05 -26.38 -0.52
C PHE A 5 7.50 -25.99 -1.91
N TYR A 6 7.98 -26.95 -2.65
CA TYR A 6 8.41 -26.76 -4.03
C TYR A 6 7.52 -27.65 -4.91
N PHE A 7 6.69 -26.99 -5.71
CA PHE A 7 5.79 -27.68 -6.64
C PHE A 7 6.33 -27.59 -8.05
N VAL A 8 6.25 -28.69 -8.80
CA VAL A 8 6.63 -28.75 -10.21
C VAL A 8 5.39 -29.11 -11.02
N PHE A 9 5.00 -28.24 -11.92
CA PHE A 9 3.88 -28.45 -12.84
C PHE A 9 4.35 -28.46 -14.30
N SER A 10 3.57 -29.06 -15.17
CA SER A 10 3.87 -29.07 -16.61
C SER A 10 3.81 -27.66 -17.20
N ASN A 11 2.81 -26.88 -16.78
CA ASN A 11 2.58 -25.50 -17.25
C ASN A 11 2.40 -24.57 -16.05
N ILE A 12 2.41 -23.26 -16.31
CA ILE A 12 2.01 -22.26 -15.34
C ILE A 12 0.54 -22.49 -15.01
N LEU A 13 0.19 -22.53 -13.72
CA LEU A 13 -1.16 -22.79 -13.27
C LEU A 13 -2.12 -21.68 -13.71
N PRO A 14 -3.38 -21.98 -14.03
CA PRO A 14 -4.44 -20.97 -14.04
C PRO A 14 -4.51 -20.25 -12.70
N ILE A 15 -4.79 -18.96 -12.71
CA ILE A 15 -4.74 -18.13 -11.50
C ILE A 15 -5.71 -18.60 -10.42
N GLU A 16 -6.88 -19.11 -10.80
CA GLU A 16 -7.90 -19.62 -9.89
C GLU A 16 -7.37 -20.82 -9.12
N ILE A 17 -6.74 -21.78 -9.82
CA ILE A 17 -6.16 -23.00 -9.20
C ILE A 17 -5.00 -22.61 -8.28
N PHE A 18 -4.19 -21.63 -8.68
CA PHE A 18 -3.11 -21.12 -7.84
C PHE A 18 -3.66 -20.51 -6.54
N LEU A 19 -4.69 -19.68 -6.63
CA LEU A 19 -5.30 -19.04 -5.46
C LEU A 19 -5.97 -20.06 -4.52
N GLU A 20 -6.62 -21.10 -5.06
CA GLU A 20 -7.16 -22.20 -4.26
C GLU A 20 -6.07 -22.99 -3.54
N LEU A 21 -4.99 -23.33 -4.23
CA LEU A 21 -3.83 -24.00 -3.64
C LEU A 21 -3.23 -23.16 -2.50
N LYS A 22 -3.02 -21.88 -2.76
CA LYS A 22 -2.50 -20.91 -1.80
C LYS A 22 -3.39 -20.81 -0.56
N LYS A 23 -4.70 -20.71 -0.76
CA LYS A 23 -5.69 -20.66 0.32
C LYS A 23 -5.70 -21.95 1.14
N GLY A 24 -5.76 -23.10 0.48
CA GLY A 24 -5.79 -24.40 1.15
C GLY A 24 -4.54 -24.66 2.00
N LEU A 25 -3.35 -24.34 1.46
CA LEU A 25 -2.11 -24.45 2.24
C LEU A 25 -2.11 -23.55 3.47
N ARG A 26 -2.58 -22.31 3.34
CA ARG A 26 -2.67 -21.40 4.49
C ARG A 26 -3.63 -21.88 5.56
N GLU A 27 -4.82 -22.29 5.17
CA GLU A 27 -5.83 -22.78 6.09
C GLU A 27 -5.34 -23.99 6.88
N GLU A 28 -4.69 -24.95 6.22
CA GLU A 28 -4.17 -26.13 6.89
C GLU A 28 -3.02 -25.82 7.86
N PHE A 29 -2.06 -24.98 7.43
CA PHE A 29 -0.90 -24.69 8.25
C PHE A 29 -1.18 -23.67 9.37
N SER A 30 -2.13 -22.75 9.17
CA SER A 30 -2.55 -21.81 10.22
C SER A 30 -3.15 -22.53 11.44
N LYS A 31 -3.86 -23.63 11.24
CA LYS A 31 -4.43 -24.46 12.33
C LYS A 31 -3.37 -25.00 13.28
N THR A 32 -2.15 -25.18 12.78
CA THR A 32 -1.03 -25.72 13.56
C THR A 32 -0.08 -24.64 14.10
N GLY A 33 -0.41 -23.37 13.89
CA GLY A 33 0.47 -22.23 14.24
C GLY A 33 1.75 -22.17 13.39
N ASN A 34 1.76 -22.82 12.23
CA ASN A 34 2.86 -22.78 11.27
C ASN A 34 2.52 -21.88 10.10
N GLN A 35 3.54 -21.50 9.34
CA GLN A 35 3.40 -20.77 8.09
C GLN A 35 3.84 -21.68 6.94
N ALA A 36 3.09 -21.67 5.85
CA ALA A 36 3.45 -22.33 4.61
C ALA A 36 3.94 -21.26 3.61
N VAL A 37 5.11 -21.50 3.05
CA VAL A 37 5.66 -20.75 1.91
C VAL A 37 5.82 -21.76 0.79
N PHE A 38 5.47 -21.38 -0.42
CA PHE A 38 5.61 -22.28 -1.55
C PHE A 38 6.14 -21.55 -2.78
N GLU A 39 6.81 -22.31 -3.60
CA GLU A 39 7.38 -21.90 -4.86
C GLU A 39 6.92 -22.88 -5.95
N ILE A 40 6.56 -22.35 -7.10
CA ILE A 40 6.12 -23.12 -8.25
C ILE A 40 7.18 -23.07 -9.34
N LYS A 41 7.48 -24.22 -9.90
CA LYS A 41 8.29 -24.33 -11.11
C LYS A 41 7.43 -24.89 -12.23
N ALA A 42 7.29 -24.16 -13.32
CA ALA A 42 6.69 -24.66 -14.55
C ALA A 42 7.75 -25.25 -15.48
N LEU A 43 7.45 -26.42 -16.06
CA LEU A 43 8.35 -27.06 -17.04
C LEU A 43 8.21 -26.40 -18.42
N SER A 44 6.98 -26.01 -18.81
CA SER A 44 6.73 -25.17 -19.97
C SER A 44 6.54 -23.73 -19.51
N GLN A 45 7.21 -22.83 -20.21
CA GLN A 45 7.11 -21.38 -19.96
C GLN A 45 6.16 -20.70 -20.95
N GLU A 46 5.22 -21.45 -21.51
CA GLU A 46 4.16 -20.91 -22.34
C GLU A 46 3.05 -20.34 -21.47
N PHE A 47 2.69 -19.08 -21.70
CA PHE A 47 1.63 -18.39 -20.98
C PHE A 47 1.02 -17.29 -21.85
N SER A 48 -0.20 -16.89 -21.51
CA SER A 48 -0.84 -15.73 -22.16
C SER A 48 -0.56 -14.44 -21.38
N ASN A 49 -0.70 -13.30 -22.05
CA ASN A 49 -0.56 -12.00 -21.39
C ASN A 49 -1.66 -11.75 -20.34
N GLU A 50 -2.86 -12.33 -20.54
CA GLU A 50 -3.94 -12.28 -19.55
C GLU A 50 -3.56 -13.01 -18.26
N LEU A 51 -2.97 -14.19 -18.41
CA LEU A 51 -2.47 -14.95 -17.25
C LEU A 51 -1.35 -14.19 -16.54
N LEU A 52 -0.39 -13.65 -17.29
CA LEU A 52 0.68 -12.82 -16.76
C LEU A 52 0.12 -11.60 -16.01
N GLN A 53 -0.87 -10.91 -16.58
CA GLN A 53 -1.52 -9.76 -15.95
C GLN A 53 -2.21 -10.13 -14.63
N ALA A 54 -2.85 -11.30 -14.55
CA ALA A 54 -3.47 -11.79 -13.33
C ALA A 54 -2.44 -12.05 -12.22
N TYR A 55 -1.33 -12.71 -12.56
CA TYR A 55 -0.24 -12.96 -11.63
C TYR A 55 0.54 -11.71 -11.25
N TYR A 56 0.66 -10.76 -12.16
CA TYR A 56 1.22 -9.45 -11.85
C TYR A 56 0.42 -8.76 -10.74
N LYS A 57 -0.92 -8.72 -10.86
CA LYS A 57 -1.79 -8.18 -9.81
C LYS A 57 -1.65 -8.94 -8.48
N GLU A 58 -1.56 -10.26 -8.55
CA GLU A 58 -1.40 -11.10 -7.37
C GLU A 58 -0.06 -10.89 -6.67
N ALA A 59 1.00 -10.53 -7.39
CA ALA A 59 2.31 -10.22 -6.80
C ALA A 59 2.29 -9.04 -5.83
N PHE A 60 1.25 -8.18 -5.91
CA PHE A 60 1.03 -7.08 -4.96
C PHE A 60 0.11 -7.45 -3.79
N SER A 61 -0.43 -8.66 -3.76
CA SER A 61 -1.28 -9.09 -2.65
C SER A 61 -0.48 -9.36 -1.37
N GLU A 62 0.79 -9.71 -1.50
CA GLU A 62 1.65 -10.13 -0.41
C GLU A 62 3.12 -9.76 -0.61
N GLY A 63 3.87 -9.85 0.49
CA GLY A 63 5.33 -9.65 0.47
C GLY A 63 5.76 -8.19 0.33
N PRO A 64 6.96 -7.96 -0.20
CA PRO A 64 7.56 -6.63 -0.27
C PRO A 64 6.80 -5.64 -1.13
N CYS A 65 6.00 -6.14 -2.09
CA CYS A 65 5.19 -5.31 -3.00
C CYS A 65 3.80 -4.96 -2.45
N ALA A 66 3.41 -5.47 -1.27
CA ALA A 66 2.07 -5.33 -0.72
C ALA A 66 1.82 -4.03 0.08
N SER A 67 2.79 -3.13 0.18
CA SER A 67 2.59 -1.86 0.87
C SER A 67 1.50 -1.03 0.18
N GLN A 68 0.61 -0.42 0.95
CA GLN A 68 -0.62 0.20 0.44
C GLN A 68 -0.35 1.32 -0.57
N GLY A 69 0.61 2.19 -0.30
CA GLY A 69 0.97 3.27 -1.23
C GLY A 69 1.63 2.77 -2.51
N PHE A 70 2.27 1.60 -2.46
CA PHE A 70 2.88 0.98 -3.61
C PHE A 70 1.84 0.23 -4.47
N LYS A 71 0.93 -0.47 -3.82
CA LYS A 71 -0.14 -1.21 -4.46
C LYS A 71 -1.04 -0.29 -5.30
N SER A 72 -1.46 0.86 -4.79
CA SER A 72 -2.31 1.80 -5.51
C SER A 72 -1.68 2.34 -6.79
N LEU A 73 -0.36 2.56 -6.78
CA LEU A 73 0.36 3.13 -7.93
C LEU A 73 0.67 2.11 -9.02
N TYR A 74 0.98 0.87 -8.65
CA TYR A 74 1.60 -0.07 -9.59
C TYR A 74 0.77 -1.33 -9.87
N GLN A 75 -0.21 -1.70 -9.04
CA GLN A 75 -0.99 -2.92 -9.21
C GLN A 75 -1.81 -2.95 -10.50
N ASN A 76 -2.26 -1.79 -10.95
CA ASN A 76 -3.17 -1.66 -12.10
C ASN A 76 -2.45 -1.39 -13.43
N LEU A 77 -1.11 -1.38 -13.43
CA LEU A 77 -0.36 -1.22 -14.66
C LEU A 77 -0.61 -2.40 -15.60
N GLN A 78 -0.63 -2.12 -16.88
CA GLN A 78 -0.71 -3.16 -17.89
C GLN A 78 0.66 -3.78 -18.11
N VAL A 79 0.69 -5.10 -18.23
CA VAL A 79 1.91 -5.85 -18.51
C VAL A 79 1.73 -6.78 -19.68
N ARG A 80 2.77 -6.88 -20.48
CA ARG A 80 2.86 -7.85 -21.58
C ARG A 80 4.27 -8.45 -21.63
N ALA A 81 4.39 -9.63 -22.15
CA ALA A 81 5.69 -10.27 -22.33
C ALA A 81 5.89 -10.67 -23.78
N GLU A 82 7.12 -10.50 -24.24
CA GLU A 82 7.60 -10.99 -25.55
C GLU A 82 8.89 -11.76 -25.29
N GLY A 83 8.80 -13.10 -25.34
CA GLY A 83 9.88 -13.98 -24.93
C GLY A 83 10.23 -13.80 -23.46
N ASN A 84 11.45 -13.38 -23.15
CA ASN A 84 11.93 -13.10 -21.79
C ASN A 84 11.87 -11.60 -21.43
N GLN A 85 11.30 -10.76 -22.28
CA GLN A 85 11.13 -9.33 -22.00
C GLN A 85 9.75 -9.09 -21.42
N LEU A 86 9.70 -8.42 -20.27
CA LEU A 86 8.48 -7.95 -19.62
C LEU A 86 8.36 -6.46 -19.83
N PHE A 87 7.31 -6.05 -20.50
CA PHE A 87 6.96 -4.66 -20.73
C PHE A 87 5.91 -4.25 -19.69
N ILE A 88 6.18 -3.20 -18.96
CA ILE A 88 5.26 -2.60 -17.99
C ILE A 88 4.89 -1.22 -18.51
N GLU A 89 3.61 -1.05 -18.84
CA GLU A 89 3.09 0.21 -19.33
C GLU A 89 2.73 1.12 -18.15
N GLY A 90 3.43 2.23 -18.03
CA GLY A 90 3.26 3.18 -16.95
C GLY A 90 2.94 4.58 -17.41
N SER A 91 2.26 5.35 -16.56
CA SER A 91 2.02 6.77 -16.75
C SER A 91 3.27 7.61 -16.46
N GLU A 92 3.23 8.90 -16.81
CA GLU A 92 4.31 9.86 -16.49
C GLU A 92 4.52 10.06 -14.99
N VAL A 93 3.48 9.85 -14.19
CA VAL A 93 3.51 10.01 -12.73
C VAL A 93 4.42 8.99 -12.04
N ILE A 94 4.75 7.89 -12.75
CA ILE A 94 5.61 6.85 -12.18
C ILE A 94 7.06 7.27 -12.25
N ASP A 95 7.69 7.40 -11.09
CA ASP A 95 9.15 7.51 -11.01
C ASP A 95 9.78 6.18 -11.43
N LYS A 96 10.14 6.10 -12.71
CA LYS A 96 10.68 4.90 -13.36
C LYS A 96 11.97 4.44 -12.70
N GLU A 97 12.82 5.35 -12.27
CA GLU A 97 14.10 5.02 -11.67
C GLU A 97 13.90 4.46 -10.25
N HIS A 98 13.00 5.05 -9.48
CA HIS A 98 12.64 4.55 -8.16
C HIS A 98 11.99 3.16 -8.26
N PHE A 99 11.09 2.95 -9.22
CA PHE A 99 10.46 1.66 -9.46
C PHE A 99 11.47 0.59 -9.86
N LYS A 100 12.34 0.89 -10.83
CA LYS A 100 13.40 -0.03 -11.28
C LYS A 100 14.32 -0.45 -10.15
N LYS A 101 14.74 0.48 -9.31
CA LYS A 101 15.73 0.22 -8.27
C LYS A 101 15.13 -0.54 -7.08
N ASN A 102 13.95 -0.16 -6.63
CA ASN A 102 13.44 -0.60 -5.33
C ASN A 102 12.38 -1.72 -5.44
N HIS A 103 11.68 -1.81 -6.57
CA HIS A 103 10.49 -2.65 -6.64
C HIS A 103 10.57 -3.72 -7.71
N LEU A 104 11.16 -3.40 -8.85
CA LEU A 104 11.26 -4.33 -9.96
C LEU A 104 11.98 -5.64 -9.61
N PRO A 105 13.08 -5.65 -8.85
CA PRO A 105 13.74 -6.88 -8.44
C PRO A 105 12.89 -7.80 -7.56
N ASN A 106 12.02 -7.21 -6.73
CA ASN A 106 11.11 -7.97 -5.90
C ASN A 106 9.94 -8.53 -6.71
N LEU A 107 9.43 -7.76 -7.66
CA LEU A 107 8.37 -8.16 -8.55
C LEU A 107 8.79 -9.34 -9.45
N THR A 108 9.96 -9.23 -10.09
CA THR A 108 10.47 -10.31 -10.94
C THR A 108 10.70 -11.60 -10.17
N LYS A 109 11.33 -11.52 -8.98
CA LYS A 109 11.47 -12.67 -8.09
C LYS A 109 10.14 -13.30 -7.69
N GLN A 110 9.11 -12.47 -7.49
CA GLN A 110 7.78 -12.98 -7.15
C GLN A 110 7.14 -13.71 -8.33
N LEU A 111 7.27 -13.18 -9.55
CA LEU A 111 6.81 -13.85 -10.76
C LEU A 111 7.57 -15.17 -11.00
N GLU A 112 8.88 -15.20 -10.77
CA GLU A 112 9.68 -16.44 -10.84
C GLU A 112 9.16 -17.50 -9.86
N LYS A 113 8.79 -17.11 -8.63
CA LYS A 113 8.18 -18.02 -7.64
C LYS A 113 6.83 -18.57 -8.06
N PHE A 114 6.13 -17.87 -8.94
CA PHE A 114 4.87 -18.34 -9.55
C PHE A 114 5.08 -19.25 -10.76
N GLY A 115 6.32 -19.45 -11.17
CA GLY A 115 6.69 -20.34 -12.27
C GLY A 115 6.99 -19.65 -13.60
N PHE A 116 6.96 -18.32 -13.62
CA PHE A 116 7.33 -17.55 -14.81
C PHE A 116 8.85 -17.55 -15.06
N PRO A 117 9.29 -17.32 -16.31
CA PRO A 117 10.71 -17.16 -16.59
C PRO A 117 11.31 -15.91 -15.90
N ALA A 118 12.62 -15.89 -15.78
CA ALA A 118 13.33 -14.68 -15.39
C ALA A 118 13.16 -13.61 -16.49
N PHE A 119 12.47 -12.53 -16.14
CA PHE A 119 12.20 -11.45 -17.09
C PHE A 119 13.27 -10.36 -17.03
N VAL A 120 13.59 -9.83 -18.20
CA VAL A 120 14.25 -8.55 -18.38
C VAL A 120 13.14 -7.48 -18.55
N CYS A 121 13.00 -6.58 -17.59
CA CYS A 121 11.89 -5.65 -17.57
C CYS A 121 12.21 -4.33 -18.27
N GLN A 122 11.25 -3.84 -19.04
CA GLN A 122 11.25 -2.52 -19.65
C GLN A 122 9.98 -1.78 -19.22
N ILE A 123 10.12 -0.49 -18.90
CA ILE A 123 9.00 0.37 -18.55
C ILE A 123 8.72 1.26 -19.74
N GLU A 124 7.60 1.05 -20.38
CA GLU A 124 7.11 1.84 -21.50
C GLU A 124 6.20 2.96 -20.98
N LYS A 125 6.19 4.08 -21.70
CA LYS A 125 5.28 5.19 -21.44
C LYS A 125 4.02 4.95 -22.28
N ASN A 126 2.87 4.96 -21.62
CA ASN A 126 1.58 4.91 -22.30
C ASN A 126 0.81 6.22 -22.04
N ASP A 127 0.79 7.11 -23.02
CA ASP A 127 0.16 8.43 -22.88
C ASP A 127 -1.37 8.35 -22.75
N ALA A 128 -2.00 7.28 -23.25
CA ALA A 128 -3.45 7.07 -23.11
C ALA A 128 -3.85 6.70 -21.67
N LEU A 129 -3.00 5.91 -20.97
CA LEU A 129 -3.23 5.57 -19.58
C LEU A 129 -3.00 6.76 -18.62
N THR A 130 -2.23 7.75 -19.06
CA THR A 130 -1.92 8.93 -18.24
C THR A 130 -3.20 9.71 -17.92
N GLN A 131 -4.09 9.91 -18.88
CA GLN A 131 -5.32 10.67 -18.68
C GLN A 131 -6.32 9.93 -17.78
N GLU A 132 -6.57 8.65 -18.01
CA GLU A 132 -7.47 7.86 -17.16
C GLU A 132 -6.97 7.72 -15.72
N GLN A 133 -5.65 7.59 -15.54
CA GLN A 133 -5.07 7.47 -14.20
C GLN A 133 -5.01 8.82 -13.47
N GLU A 134 -4.76 9.91 -14.17
CA GLU A 134 -4.84 11.25 -13.60
C GLU A 134 -6.27 11.59 -13.17
N GLU A 135 -7.27 11.28 -13.99
CA GLU A 135 -8.67 11.47 -13.63
C GLU A 135 -9.10 10.59 -12.44
N ALA A 136 -8.66 9.32 -12.43
CA ALA A 136 -8.93 8.42 -11.31
C ALA A 136 -8.25 8.89 -10.01
N PHE A 137 -7.00 9.34 -10.09
CA PHE A 137 -6.24 9.87 -8.96
C PHE A 137 -6.85 11.18 -8.43
N HIS A 138 -7.28 12.08 -9.33
CA HIS A 138 -8.00 13.30 -8.95
C HIS A 138 -9.31 12.98 -8.26
N THR A 139 -10.08 12.04 -8.81
CA THR A 139 -11.37 11.64 -8.23
C THR A 139 -11.19 11.01 -6.85
N GLU A 140 -10.19 10.14 -6.67
CA GLU A 140 -9.90 9.53 -5.37
C GLU A 140 -9.42 10.56 -4.33
N ASN A 141 -8.56 11.48 -4.73
CA ASN A 141 -8.12 12.57 -3.86
C ASN A 141 -9.27 13.52 -3.49
N GLU A 142 -10.15 13.85 -4.42
CA GLU A 142 -11.34 14.65 -4.14
C GLU A 142 -12.26 13.96 -3.12
N GLN A 143 -12.47 12.65 -3.25
CA GLN A 143 -13.25 11.87 -2.29
C GLN A 143 -12.60 11.85 -0.90
N ILE A 144 -11.28 11.69 -0.82
CA ILE A 144 -10.54 11.72 0.46
C ILE A 144 -10.66 13.11 1.10
N VAL A 145 -10.51 14.18 0.32
CA VAL A 145 -10.63 15.56 0.82
C VAL A 145 -12.05 15.85 1.26
N GLN A 146 -13.07 15.40 0.51
CA GLN A 146 -14.47 15.55 0.90
C GLN A 146 -14.78 14.79 2.19
N ALA A 147 -14.35 13.55 2.31
CA ALA A 147 -14.55 12.76 3.53
C ALA A 147 -13.86 13.40 4.75
N ALA A 148 -12.62 13.90 4.59
CA ALA A 148 -11.91 14.60 5.65
C ALA A 148 -12.61 15.92 6.06
N ASN A 149 -13.14 16.67 5.10
CA ASN A 149 -13.89 17.89 5.37
C ASN A 149 -15.24 17.61 6.07
N GLU A 150 -15.94 16.55 5.67
CA GLU A 150 -17.18 16.14 6.35
C GLU A 150 -16.90 15.68 7.78
N GLU A 151 -15.82 14.96 8.02
CA GLU A 151 -15.43 14.53 9.36
C GLU A 151 -15.04 15.73 10.24
N ALA A 152 -14.30 16.69 9.68
CA ALA A 152 -13.96 17.92 10.36
C ALA A 152 -15.21 18.78 10.71
N LEU A 153 -16.17 18.89 9.80
CA LEU A 153 -17.43 19.58 10.05
C LEU A 153 -18.24 18.90 11.16
N ARG A 154 -18.36 17.58 11.15
CA ARG A 154 -19.04 16.83 12.22
C ARG A 154 -18.35 17.01 13.58
N ALA A 155 -17.01 17.03 13.58
CA ALA A 155 -16.25 17.29 14.81
C ALA A 155 -16.48 18.72 15.34
N MET A 156 -16.56 19.72 14.47
CA MET A 156 -16.88 21.10 14.85
C MET A 156 -18.31 21.23 15.39
N GLU A 157 -19.30 20.61 14.75
CA GLU A 157 -20.68 20.60 15.23
C GLU A 157 -20.81 19.93 16.62
N GLN A 158 -20.05 18.87 16.86
CA GLN A 158 -20.01 18.23 18.19
C GLN A 158 -19.37 19.13 19.24
N LEU A 159 -18.34 19.89 18.89
CA LEU A 159 -17.71 20.85 19.79
C LEU A 159 -18.63 22.04 20.12
N GLU A 160 -19.41 22.52 19.13
CA GLU A 160 -20.40 23.59 19.37
C GLU A 160 -21.59 23.14 20.23
N GLN A 161 -21.97 21.87 20.15
CA GLN A 161 -23.00 21.28 21.01
C GLN A 161 -22.54 21.03 22.45
N MET A 162 -21.22 20.94 22.69
CA MET A 162 -20.66 20.92 24.03
C MET A 162 -20.55 22.35 24.54
N THR A 163 -21.68 22.95 24.96
CA THR A 163 -21.66 24.23 25.69
C THR A 163 -20.72 24.10 26.87
N PRO A 164 -19.71 24.97 27.02
CA PRO A 164 -18.87 24.95 28.21
C PRO A 164 -19.79 25.21 29.43
N PRO A 165 -19.55 24.51 30.56
CA PRO A 165 -20.29 24.79 31.78
C PRO A 165 -20.12 26.27 32.10
N PRO A 166 -21.15 26.93 32.64
CA PRO A 166 -21.07 28.35 32.99
C PRO A 166 -19.82 28.59 33.81
N VAL A 167 -18.94 29.44 33.28
CA VAL A 167 -17.74 29.86 34.01
C VAL A 167 -18.25 30.66 35.19
N GLU A 168 -18.23 30.08 36.39
CA GLU A 168 -18.35 30.82 37.62
C GLU A 168 -17.26 31.90 37.61
N GLU A 169 -17.68 33.15 37.49
CA GLU A 169 -16.78 34.30 37.64
C GLU A 169 -16.12 34.23 39.02
N LYS A 170 -14.94 33.70 39.07
CA LYS A 170 -14.09 33.84 40.25
C LYS A 170 -13.79 35.32 40.42
N PRO A 171 -14.00 35.92 41.64
CA PRO A 171 -13.73 37.32 41.85
C PRO A 171 -12.30 37.65 41.45
N ALA A 172 -12.16 38.75 40.73
CA ALA A 172 -10.88 39.27 40.26
C ALA A 172 -9.85 39.32 41.35
N PHE A 173 -8.78 38.57 41.19
CA PHE A 173 -7.67 38.56 42.15
C PHE A 173 -6.93 39.89 41.99
N ASP A 174 -7.09 40.77 43.03
CA ASP A 174 -6.45 42.09 43.06
C ASP A 174 -4.95 41.96 43.26
N PHE A 175 -4.19 42.06 42.21
CA PHE A 175 -2.72 41.99 42.21
C PHE A 175 -2.03 43.24 42.78
N GLN A 176 -2.76 44.31 43.15
CA GLN A 176 -2.14 45.54 43.64
C GLN A 176 -1.83 45.55 45.12
N ALA A 177 -2.45 44.66 45.94
CA ALA A 177 -2.27 44.67 47.37
C ALA A 177 -0.94 44.06 47.91
N LYS A 178 -0.13 43.41 47.08
CA LYS A 178 1.12 42.74 47.52
C LYS A 178 2.43 43.47 47.21
N LYS A 179 2.37 44.68 46.62
CA LYS A 179 3.58 45.45 46.31
C LYS A 179 4.02 46.43 47.42
N ALA A 180 3.28 46.55 48.49
CA ALA A 180 3.57 47.54 49.56
C ALA A 180 4.29 46.98 50.83
N ALA A 181 4.65 45.70 50.87
CA ALA A 181 5.18 45.09 52.08
C ALA A 181 6.59 44.46 51.98
N ALA A 182 7.43 44.92 51.08
CA ALA A 182 8.84 44.45 51.03
C ALA A 182 9.81 45.64 50.82
N LYS A 183 10.03 46.43 51.85
CA LYS A 183 11.25 47.23 51.97
C LYS A 183 12.26 46.43 52.81
N PRO A 184 13.46 46.14 52.29
CA PRO A 184 14.51 45.55 53.08
C PRO A 184 15.09 46.65 53.98
N LYS A 185 15.16 46.42 55.29
CA LYS A 185 16.00 47.21 56.27
C LYS A 185 17.46 46.84 56.01
N LEU A 186 18.22 47.83 55.57
CA LEU A 186 19.67 47.85 55.68
C LEU A 186 20.00 48.28 57.08
N ASP A 187 20.65 47.46 57.86
CA ASP A 187 21.39 47.87 59.03
C ASP A 187 22.84 47.38 58.94
N LYS A 188 23.72 48.35 58.93
CA LYS A 188 25.11 48.54 59.40
C LYS A 188 26.00 47.30 59.58
#